data_97c11ab20516cc0d398b4c30d038f1fd
#
_entry.id   97c11ab20516cc0d398b4c30d038f1fd
#
_cell.length_a   1.000
_cell.length_b   1.000
_cell.length_c   1.000
_cell.angle_alpha   90.00
_cell.angle_beta   90.00
_cell.angle_gamma   90.00
#
_symmetry.space_group_name_H-M   'P 1'
#
loop_
_entity.id
_entity.type
_entity.pdbx_description
1 polymer ?
#
loop_
_entity_poly.entity_id
_entity_poly.type
_entity_poly.pdbx_seq_one_letter_code
_entity_poly.pdbx_strand_id
1 'polypeptide(L)'
;ISIPEDNWDDFANDFSVQVYNNKADYKKNSLIISALLALLGGVATYFISGHALKPIGKFSDKIEEVQAQNLADSRIEENNVKELNQLSVSYNKMLERLSDAFEIQRQFTANAAHELRTPLALMQVQLDTYNACEHPGNDEAAVETIKMMTEQNERLGKMVKTLLDMSELQTVARDEVIALDALIEEVLTDLESLAARKNIRLVRECEPVTMTGSDILIYRLVYNLVENAIKYNIDGGQVTVTCREWDKHIHIMVSDTGKGIPEELRSRIFEPFFRVDKSRSRELGGIGLGLALVNEIVRVHEGSIEIKGNRAGGTDFEIEF
;
A
#
# COMPACT_ATOMS: atom_id res chain seq x y z
N ILE A 1 2.84 85.84 49.41
CA ILE A 1 3.03 86.83 48.32
C ILE A 1 1.64 87.23 47.92
N SER A 2 1.24 88.48 48.39
CA SER A 2 -0.04 89.07 48.01
C SER A 2 0.14 89.75 46.65
N ILE A 3 -0.55 89.24 45.67
CA ILE A 3 -0.63 89.81 44.33
C ILE A 3 -1.54 91.04 44.44
N PRO A 4 -1.12 92.26 43.97
CA PRO A 4 -1.99 93.47 43.97
C PRO A 4 -3.23 93.22 43.10
N GLU A 5 -4.41 93.73 43.55
CA GLU A 5 -5.71 93.49 42.88
C GLU A 5 -5.74 93.93 41.40
N ASP A 6 -4.94 94.94 41.04
CA ASP A 6 -4.87 95.44 39.65
C ASP A 6 -4.20 94.53 38.63
N ASN A 7 -3.60 93.44 39.03
CA ASN A 7 -2.87 92.49 38.10
C ASN A 7 -3.51 91.12 37.97
N TRP A 8 -4.70 90.89 38.55
CA TRP A 8 -5.36 89.56 38.48
C TRP A 8 -5.83 89.20 37.09
N ASP A 9 -6.29 90.16 36.30
CA ASP A 9 -6.74 89.88 34.91
C ASP A 9 -5.59 89.59 34.01
N ASP A 10 -4.41 90.19 34.16
CA ASP A 10 -3.19 89.86 33.40
C ASP A 10 -2.65 88.52 33.81
N PHE A 11 -2.65 88.16 35.10
CA PHE A 11 -2.23 86.89 35.60
C PHE A 11 -3.17 85.73 35.11
N ALA A 12 -4.49 85.95 35.15
CA ALA A 12 -5.48 85.00 34.67
C ALA A 12 -5.38 84.77 33.16
N ASN A 13 -5.09 85.85 32.42
CA ASN A 13 -4.88 85.78 30.97
C ASN A 13 -3.59 85.03 30.64
N ASP A 14 -2.47 85.36 31.29
CA ASP A 14 -1.19 84.69 31.10
C ASP A 14 -1.30 83.19 31.48
N PHE A 15 -1.98 82.87 32.61
CA PHE A 15 -2.20 81.54 33.04
C PHE A 15 -3.08 80.74 32.04
N SER A 16 -4.13 81.35 31.51
CA SER A 16 -4.98 80.72 30.50
C SER A 16 -4.26 80.47 29.20
N VAL A 17 -3.42 81.39 28.75
CA VAL A 17 -2.58 81.21 27.56
C VAL A 17 -1.51 80.10 27.78
N GLN A 18 -0.88 80.09 28.99
CA GLN A 18 0.07 78.97 29.30
C GLN A 18 -0.62 77.63 29.36
N VAL A 19 -1.78 77.48 29.95
CA VAL A 19 -2.58 76.27 29.99
C VAL A 19 -2.99 75.86 28.60
N TYR A 20 -3.42 76.79 27.75
CA TYR A 20 -3.76 76.48 26.33
C TYR A 20 -2.55 76.01 25.53
N ASN A 21 -1.41 76.70 25.66
CA ASN A 21 -0.18 76.33 24.98
C ASN A 21 0.32 74.94 25.45
N ASN A 22 0.37 74.67 26.74
CA ASN A 22 0.73 73.40 27.32
C ASN A 22 -0.20 72.26 26.84
N LYS A 23 -1.53 72.55 26.74
CA LYS A 23 -2.49 71.56 26.19
C LYS A 23 -2.28 71.30 24.69
N ALA A 24 -1.94 72.33 23.92
CA ALA A 24 -1.62 72.21 22.50
C ALA A 24 -0.33 71.40 22.28
N ASP A 25 0.73 71.73 23.06
CA ASP A 25 2.01 70.97 23.01
C ASP A 25 1.86 69.50 23.47
N TYR A 26 1.06 69.26 24.51
CA TYR A 26 0.73 67.94 24.97
C TYR A 26 0.02 67.12 23.85
N LYS A 27 -0.97 67.67 23.18
CA LYS A 27 -1.67 67.01 22.06
C LYS A 27 -0.74 66.76 20.92
N LYS A 28 0.12 67.72 20.54
CA LYS A 28 1.12 67.55 19.46
C LYS A 28 2.14 66.44 19.78
N ASN A 29 2.68 66.48 21.00
CA ASN A 29 3.64 65.44 21.43
C ASN A 29 2.99 64.06 21.54
N SER A 30 1.75 63.96 22.03
CA SER A 30 0.98 62.72 22.08
C SER A 30 0.74 62.15 20.68
N LEU A 31 0.39 63.00 19.71
CA LEU A 31 0.22 62.57 18.30
C LEU A 31 1.51 62.07 17.70
N ILE A 32 2.63 62.76 17.93
CA ILE A 32 3.96 62.37 17.42
C ILE A 32 4.38 61.01 18.02
N ILE A 33 4.21 60.83 19.34
CA ILE A 33 4.53 59.59 20.04
C ILE A 33 3.66 58.46 19.52
N SER A 34 2.36 58.68 19.33
CA SER A 34 1.44 57.68 18.79
C SER A 34 1.80 57.29 17.36
N ALA A 35 2.18 58.23 16.51
CA ALA A 35 2.62 57.98 15.14
C ALA A 35 3.93 57.21 15.10
N LEU A 36 4.89 57.51 15.96
CA LEU A 36 6.15 56.77 16.11
C LEU A 36 5.93 55.34 16.57
N LEU A 37 5.05 55.12 17.57
CA LEU A 37 4.71 53.79 18.05
C LEU A 37 3.99 52.95 16.98
N ALA A 38 3.08 53.58 16.22
CA ALA A 38 2.43 52.89 15.10
C ALA A 38 3.40 52.50 13.99
N LEU A 39 4.34 53.39 13.68
CA LEU A 39 5.38 53.11 12.67
C LEU A 39 6.32 52.01 13.14
N LEU A 40 6.81 52.05 14.37
CA LEU A 40 7.63 51.00 14.96
C LEU A 40 6.92 49.66 15.01
N GLY A 41 5.63 49.66 15.43
CA GLY A 41 4.78 48.47 15.44
C GLY A 41 4.61 47.86 14.02
N GLY A 42 4.36 48.72 13.03
CA GLY A 42 4.24 48.31 11.63
C GLY A 42 5.52 47.68 11.08
N VAL A 43 6.66 48.31 11.35
CA VAL A 43 7.99 47.76 10.94
C VAL A 43 8.25 46.43 11.66
N ALA A 44 8.04 46.36 12.95
CA ALA A 44 8.23 45.12 13.72
C ALA A 44 7.31 43.99 13.19
N THR A 45 6.03 44.30 12.95
CA THR A 45 5.09 43.30 12.38
C THR A 45 5.50 42.82 11.00
N TYR A 46 5.98 43.70 10.13
CA TYR A 46 6.49 43.35 8.80
C TYR A 46 7.68 42.36 8.87
N PHE A 47 8.67 42.63 9.74
CA PHE A 47 9.83 41.77 9.91
C PHE A 47 9.46 40.41 10.56
N ILE A 48 8.61 40.45 11.60
CA ILE A 48 8.17 39.23 12.29
C ILE A 48 7.34 38.35 11.33
N SER A 49 6.38 38.94 10.61
CA SER A 49 5.53 38.25 9.66
C SER A 49 6.36 37.63 8.51
N GLY A 50 7.30 38.40 7.94
CA GLY A 50 8.18 37.88 6.88
C GLY A 50 9.07 36.72 7.35
N HIS A 51 9.57 36.81 8.58
CA HIS A 51 10.40 35.72 9.14
C HIS A 51 9.56 34.49 9.52
N ALA A 52 8.38 34.68 10.07
CA ALA A 52 7.48 33.59 10.46
C ALA A 52 6.87 32.84 9.26
N LEU A 53 6.66 33.53 8.12
CA LEU A 53 6.09 32.93 6.91
C LEU A 53 7.13 32.29 5.98
N LYS A 54 8.40 32.64 6.12
CA LYS A 54 9.49 32.11 5.27
C LYS A 54 9.59 30.57 5.27
N PRO A 55 9.41 29.85 6.41
CA PRO A 55 9.40 28.40 6.42
C PRO A 55 8.25 27.79 5.63
N ILE A 56 7.06 28.43 5.63
CA ILE A 56 5.88 27.98 4.88
C ILE A 56 6.13 28.09 3.36
N GLY A 57 6.77 29.17 2.90
CA GLY A 57 7.17 29.30 1.50
C GLY A 57 8.11 28.17 1.08
N LYS A 58 9.18 27.91 1.84
CA LYS A 58 10.09 26.80 1.59
C LYS A 58 9.41 25.42 1.59
N PHE A 59 8.40 25.24 2.42
CA PHE A 59 7.60 24.04 2.49
C PHE A 59 6.79 23.86 1.21
N SER A 60 6.14 24.93 0.74
CA SER A 60 5.39 24.95 -0.52
C SER A 60 6.27 24.62 -1.73
N ASP A 61 7.44 25.27 -1.83
CA ASP A 61 8.39 25.06 -2.92
C ASP A 61 8.87 23.59 -2.97
N LYS A 62 9.19 23.01 -1.81
CA LYS A 62 9.60 21.60 -1.72
C LYS A 62 8.49 20.63 -2.10
N ILE A 63 7.23 20.91 -1.77
CA ILE A 63 6.08 20.08 -2.18
C ILE A 63 5.92 20.11 -3.71
N GLU A 64 6.08 21.27 -4.32
CA GLU A 64 5.91 21.45 -5.77
C GLU A 64 7.01 20.72 -6.57
N GLU A 65 8.22 20.61 -6.02
CA GLU A 65 9.35 19.91 -6.65
C GLU A 65 9.28 18.37 -6.52
N VAL A 66 8.34 17.82 -5.74
CA VAL A 66 8.25 16.37 -5.52
C VAL A 66 7.91 15.62 -6.80
N GLN A 67 8.79 14.69 -7.15
CA GLN A 67 8.63 13.73 -8.24
C GLN A 67 8.99 12.34 -7.76
N ALA A 68 8.50 11.31 -8.47
CA ALA A 68 8.78 9.91 -8.11
C ALA A 68 10.28 9.57 -8.04
N GLN A 69 11.14 10.34 -8.75
CA GLN A 69 12.59 10.13 -8.79
C GLN A 69 13.35 10.81 -7.65
N ASN A 70 12.76 11.83 -6.97
CA ASN A 70 13.43 12.64 -5.96
C ASN A 70 12.78 12.59 -4.56
N LEU A 71 11.95 11.60 -4.28
CA LEU A 71 11.22 11.47 -3.01
C LEU A 71 12.14 11.51 -1.78
N ALA A 72 13.31 10.87 -1.86
CA ALA A 72 14.28 10.83 -0.76
C ALA A 72 14.91 12.21 -0.48
N ASP A 73 15.17 12.99 -1.54
CA ASP A 73 15.80 14.32 -1.47
C ASP A 73 14.78 15.41 -1.11
N SER A 74 13.48 15.11 -1.21
CA SER A 74 12.40 16.05 -0.95
C SER A 74 11.99 16.11 0.53
N ARG A 75 12.72 15.42 1.43
CA ARG A 75 12.47 15.48 2.88
C ARG A 75 12.67 16.90 3.41
N ILE A 76 11.82 17.29 4.34
CA ILE A 76 11.87 18.59 5.01
C ILE A 76 12.57 18.41 6.35
N GLU A 77 13.52 19.31 6.64
CA GLU A 77 14.21 19.34 7.92
C GLU A 77 13.25 19.70 9.07
N GLU A 78 13.56 19.21 10.25
CA GLU A 78 12.80 19.55 11.44
C GLU A 78 12.86 21.05 11.73
N ASN A 79 11.73 21.62 12.17
CA ASN A 79 11.60 23.05 12.46
C ASN A 79 11.45 23.26 13.96
N ASN A 80 11.98 24.42 14.46
CA ASN A 80 11.88 24.80 15.86
C ASN A 80 10.45 25.25 16.27
N VAL A 81 9.56 25.53 15.31
CA VAL A 81 8.16 25.84 15.56
C VAL A 81 7.36 24.54 15.61
N LYS A 82 6.72 24.28 16.75
CA LYS A 82 6.05 23.00 17.07
C LYS A 82 5.05 22.56 15.99
N GLU A 83 4.22 23.47 15.53
CA GLU A 83 3.17 23.22 14.52
C GLU A 83 3.78 22.89 13.15
N LEU A 84 4.83 23.59 12.76
CA LEU A 84 5.55 23.34 11.52
C LEU A 84 6.36 22.04 11.60
N ASN A 85 6.91 21.71 12.77
CA ASN A 85 7.61 20.44 12.96
C ASN A 85 6.67 19.25 12.84
N GLN A 86 5.48 19.33 13.42
CA GLN A 86 4.47 18.27 13.29
C GLN A 86 4.03 18.06 11.83
N LEU A 87 3.91 19.16 11.06
CA LEU A 87 3.62 19.11 9.64
C LEU A 87 4.77 18.47 8.85
N SER A 88 6.03 18.85 9.13
CA SER A 88 7.23 18.25 8.51
C SER A 88 7.33 16.75 8.77
N VAL A 89 7.08 16.31 10.00
CA VAL A 89 7.08 14.87 10.37
C VAL A 89 5.99 14.11 9.61
N SER A 90 4.77 14.65 9.56
CA SER A 90 3.64 14.03 8.84
C SER A 90 3.91 13.95 7.33
N TYR A 91 4.47 14.99 6.76
CA TYR A 91 4.87 15.04 5.35
C TYR A 91 5.98 14.03 5.03
N ASN A 92 7.04 14.00 5.83
CA ASN A 92 8.13 13.04 5.64
C ASN A 92 7.64 11.58 5.74
N LYS A 93 6.71 11.29 6.66
CA LYS A 93 6.08 9.97 6.77
C LYS A 93 5.23 9.63 5.53
N MET A 94 4.56 10.63 4.95
CA MET A 94 3.82 10.45 3.69
C MET A 94 4.78 10.16 2.54
N LEU A 95 5.90 10.90 2.42
CA LEU A 95 6.94 10.67 1.41
C LEU A 95 7.55 9.27 1.52
N GLU A 96 7.82 8.80 2.74
CA GLU A 96 8.36 7.46 2.99
C GLU A 96 7.39 6.39 2.48
N ARG A 97 6.11 6.48 2.85
CA ARG A 97 5.07 5.57 2.34
C ARG A 97 4.94 5.59 0.81
N LEU A 98 5.06 6.78 0.22
CA LEU A 98 4.99 6.95 -1.23
C LEU A 98 6.23 6.35 -1.91
N SER A 99 7.42 6.55 -1.34
CA SER A 99 8.68 5.95 -1.81
C SER A 99 8.62 4.42 -1.78
N ASP A 100 8.14 3.84 -0.67
CA ASP A 100 7.99 2.39 -0.52
C ASP A 100 7.00 1.84 -1.55
N ALA A 101 5.87 2.53 -1.77
CA ALA A 101 4.88 2.13 -2.77
C ALA A 101 5.44 2.17 -4.20
N PHE A 102 6.22 3.19 -4.56
CA PHE A 102 6.88 3.26 -5.86
C PHE A 102 7.95 2.19 -6.05
N GLU A 103 8.74 1.90 -5.02
CA GLU A 103 9.76 0.84 -5.10
C GLU A 103 9.12 -0.53 -5.28
N ILE A 104 8.05 -0.84 -4.53
CA ILE A 104 7.25 -2.06 -4.71
C ILE A 104 6.69 -2.14 -6.13
N GLN A 105 6.10 -1.05 -6.64
CA GLN A 105 5.56 -0.99 -8.00
C GLN A 105 6.64 -1.18 -9.06
N ARG A 106 7.82 -0.57 -8.88
CA ARG A 106 8.96 -0.70 -9.80
C ARG A 106 9.47 -2.13 -9.83
N GLN A 107 9.65 -2.77 -8.67
CA GLN A 107 10.05 -4.17 -8.57
C GLN A 107 9.02 -5.10 -9.20
N PHE A 108 7.73 -4.85 -8.94
CA PHE A 108 6.63 -5.59 -9.55
C PHE A 108 6.69 -5.53 -11.08
N THR A 109 6.81 -4.33 -11.65
CA THR A 109 6.87 -4.14 -13.11
C THR A 109 8.11 -4.80 -13.72
N ALA A 110 9.28 -4.66 -13.07
CA ALA A 110 10.52 -5.29 -13.54
C ALA A 110 10.45 -6.82 -13.50
N ASN A 111 9.91 -7.38 -12.42
CA ASN A 111 9.72 -8.81 -12.27
C ASN A 111 8.70 -9.36 -13.27
N ALA A 112 7.58 -8.65 -13.48
CA ALA A 112 6.58 -9.00 -14.48
C ALA A 112 7.19 -9.06 -15.89
N ALA A 113 7.94 -8.02 -16.27
CA ALA A 113 8.62 -7.97 -17.56
C ALA A 113 9.63 -9.13 -17.73
N HIS A 114 10.36 -9.49 -16.67
CA HIS A 114 11.31 -10.58 -16.70
C HIS A 114 10.63 -11.95 -16.83
N GLU A 115 9.59 -12.19 -16.04
CA GLU A 115 8.83 -13.44 -16.04
C GLU A 115 8.02 -13.64 -17.33
N LEU A 116 7.62 -12.55 -18.02
CA LEU A 116 7.00 -12.61 -19.35
C LEU A 116 8.02 -12.88 -20.45
N ARG A 117 9.22 -12.30 -20.37
CA ARG A 117 10.28 -12.47 -21.39
C ARG A 117 10.76 -13.92 -21.48
N THR A 118 10.89 -14.61 -20.35
CA THR A 118 11.43 -15.98 -20.29
C THR A 118 10.61 -16.98 -21.13
N PRO A 119 9.28 -17.14 -20.97
CA PRO A 119 8.49 -18.06 -21.78
C PRO A 119 8.45 -17.64 -23.27
N LEU A 120 8.45 -16.34 -23.57
CA LEU A 120 8.52 -15.86 -24.94
C LEU A 120 9.84 -16.27 -25.62
N ALA A 121 10.97 -16.08 -24.91
CA ALA A 121 12.27 -16.50 -25.43
C ALA A 121 12.36 -18.03 -25.61
N LEU A 122 11.77 -18.81 -24.69
CA LEU A 122 11.71 -20.27 -24.83
C LEU A 122 10.90 -20.71 -26.07
N MET A 123 9.73 -20.10 -26.29
CA MET A 123 8.93 -20.37 -27.49
C MET A 123 9.68 -19.99 -28.77
N GLN A 124 10.40 -18.87 -28.78
CA GLN A 124 11.22 -18.48 -29.93
C GLN A 124 12.35 -19.51 -30.20
N VAL A 125 13.09 -19.92 -29.18
CA VAL A 125 14.16 -20.92 -29.32
C VAL A 125 13.60 -22.25 -29.83
N GLN A 126 12.43 -22.68 -29.35
CA GLN A 126 11.78 -23.90 -29.84
C GLN A 126 11.41 -23.81 -31.33
N LEU A 127 10.86 -22.69 -31.75
CA LEU A 127 10.56 -22.42 -33.17
C LEU A 127 11.81 -22.39 -34.03
N ASP A 128 12.87 -21.70 -33.57
CA ASP A 128 14.12 -21.60 -34.29
C ASP A 128 14.80 -22.98 -34.41
N THR A 129 14.77 -23.80 -33.34
CA THR A 129 15.29 -25.15 -33.34
C THR A 129 14.52 -26.03 -34.30
N TYR A 130 13.18 -25.96 -34.27
CA TYR A 130 12.33 -26.71 -35.21
C TYR A 130 12.61 -26.32 -36.65
N ASN A 131 12.72 -25.03 -36.97
CA ASN A 131 13.00 -24.54 -38.31
C ASN A 131 14.43 -24.88 -38.83
N ALA A 132 15.40 -25.01 -37.91
CA ALA A 132 16.80 -25.30 -38.26
C ALA A 132 17.06 -26.80 -38.54
N CYS A 133 16.19 -27.70 -38.07
CA CYS A 133 16.31 -29.12 -38.32
C CYS A 133 15.63 -29.53 -39.64
N GLU A 134 16.25 -30.41 -40.42
CA GLU A 134 15.56 -31.08 -41.53
C GLU A 134 14.60 -32.12 -40.91
N HIS A 135 13.28 -31.93 -41.12
CA HIS A 135 12.25 -32.87 -40.65
C HIS A 135 11.61 -33.63 -41.81
N PRO A 136 12.31 -34.59 -42.45
CA PRO A 136 11.70 -35.37 -43.51
C PRO A 136 10.68 -36.36 -42.91
N GLY A 137 9.43 -35.91 -42.79
CA GLY A 137 8.28 -36.75 -42.42
C GLY A 137 8.19 -37.13 -40.94
N ASN A 138 8.80 -36.37 -40.01
CA ASN A 138 8.72 -36.64 -38.58
C ASN A 138 7.70 -35.77 -37.88
N ASP A 139 6.44 -36.22 -37.84
CA ASP A 139 5.33 -35.54 -37.12
C ASP A 139 5.58 -35.47 -35.60
N GLU A 140 6.43 -36.32 -35.04
CA GLU A 140 6.65 -36.40 -33.61
C GLU A 140 7.39 -35.18 -33.05
N ALA A 141 8.40 -34.67 -33.73
CA ALA A 141 9.11 -33.44 -33.36
C ALA A 141 8.21 -32.19 -33.45
N ALA A 142 7.31 -32.14 -34.44
CA ALA A 142 6.32 -31.08 -34.55
C ALA A 142 5.32 -31.10 -33.39
N VAL A 143 4.81 -32.29 -33.03
CA VAL A 143 3.89 -32.50 -31.91
C VAL A 143 4.51 -32.08 -30.61
N GLU A 144 5.78 -32.44 -30.33
CA GLU A 144 6.48 -32.05 -29.11
C GLU A 144 6.71 -30.55 -29.05
N THR A 145 7.11 -29.91 -30.15
CA THR A 145 7.27 -28.44 -30.22
C THR A 145 5.96 -27.71 -29.95
N ILE A 146 4.88 -28.14 -30.58
CA ILE A 146 3.53 -27.57 -30.39
C ILE A 146 3.10 -27.73 -28.93
N LYS A 147 3.31 -28.88 -28.32
CA LYS A 147 2.99 -29.16 -26.93
C LYS A 147 3.72 -28.18 -25.98
N MET A 148 5.04 -28.03 -26.13
CA MET A 148 5.84 -27.11 -25.32
C MET A 148 5.37 -25.64 -25.49
N MET A 149 5.07 -25.24 -26.73
CA MET A 149 4.55 -23.90 -27.00
C MET A 149 3.18 -23.67 -26.35
N THR A 150 2.31 -24.66 -26.38
CA THR A 150 1.00 -24.61 -25.73
C THR A 150 1.14 -24.44 -24.23
N GLU A 151 2.02 -25.21 -23.60
CA GLU A 151 2.32 -25.10 -22.16
C GLU A 151 2.84 -23.70 -21.78
N GLN A 152 3.74 -23.11 -22.59
CA GLN A 152 4.23 -21.75 -22.33
C GLN A 152 3.15 -20.69 -22.55
N ASN A 153 2.30 -20.85 -23.56
CA ASN A 153 1.19 -19.94 -23.83
C ASN A 153 0.15 -19.97 -22.69
N GLU A 154 -0.22 -21.15 -22.18
CA GLU A 154 -1.11 -21.30 -21.03
C GLU A 154 -0.53 -20.63 -19.78
N ARG A 155 0.79 -20.79 -19.56
CA ARG A 155 1.49 -20.14 -18.47
C ARG A 155 1.45 -18.61 -18.59
N LEU A 156 1.68 -18.05 -19.79
CA LEU A 156 1.56 -16.63 -20.07
C LEU A 156 0.13 -16.14 -19.85
N GLY A 157 -0.87 -16.88 -20.32
CA GLY A 157 -2.28 -16.55 -20.12
C GLY A 157 -2.65 -16.45 -18.64
N LYS A 158 -2.22 -17.42 -17.82
CA LYS A 158 -2.41 -17.38 -16.36
C LYS A 158 -1.72 -16.17 -15.72
N MET A 159 -0.51 -15.86 -16.16
CA MET A 159 0.23 -14.69 -15.64
C MET A 159 -0.49 -13.38 -15.94
N VAL A 160 -0.86 -13.16 -17.21
CA VAL A 160 -1.57 -11.95 -17.64
C VAL A 160 -2.89 -11.82 -16.89
N LYS A 161 -3.67 -12.91 -16.76
CA LYS A 161 -4.91 -12.92 -16.00
C LYS A 161 -4.69 -12.49 -14.54
N THR A 162 -3.70 -13.06 -13.85
CA THR A 162 -3.43 -12.71 -12.45
C THR A 162 -2.97 -11.25 -12.31
N LEU A 163 -2.19 -10.73 -13.27
CA LEU A 163 -1.77 -9.32 -13.27
C LEU A 163 -2.96 -8.38 -13.46
N LEU A 164 -3.90 -8.72 -14.36
CA LEU A 164 -5.14 -7.96 -14.53
C LEU A 164 -6.00 -8.01 -13.26
N ASP A 165 -6.16 -9.20 -12.68
CA ASP A 165 -6.88 -9.40 -11.42
C ASP A 165 -6.32 -8.49 -10.31
N MET A 166 -4.99 -8.41 -10.16
CA MET A 166 -4.33 -7.52 -9.20
C MET A 166 -4.54 -6.03 -9.49
N SER A 167 -4.64 -5.64 -10.77
CA SER A 167 -4.89 -4.26 -11.17
C SER A 167 -6.33 -3.82 -10.88
N GLU A 168 -7.29 -4.73 -10.99
CA GLU A 168 -8.72 -4.45 -10.85
C GLU A 168 -9.24 -4.54 -9.40
N LEU A 169 -8.47 -5.09 -8.47
CA LEU A 169 -8.87 -5.33 -7.07
C LEU A 169 -9.51 -4.11 -6.39
N GLN A 170 -9.02 -2.92 -6.69
CA GLN A 170 -9.49 -1.68 -6.06
C GLN A 170 -10.83 -1.19 -6.60
N THR A 171 -11.23 -1.61 -7.79
CA THR A 171 -12.43 -1.16 -8.49
C THR A 171 -13.61 -2.11 -8.33
N VAL A 172 -13.37 -3.35 -7.88
CA VAL A 172 -14.41 -4.36 -7.68
C VAL A 172 -15.29 -3.99 -6.48
N ALA A 173 -16.61 -4.02 -6.67
CA ALA A 173 -17.58 -3.83 -5.59
C ALA A 173 -17.45 -4.92 -4.52
N ARG A 174 -17.68 -4.57 -3.24
CA ARG A 174 -17.53 -5.45 -2.07
C ARG A 174 -18.73 -5.33 -1.15
N ASP A 175 -19.91 -5.29 -1.71
CA ASP A 175 -21.20 -5.07 -1.04
C ASP A 175 -22.16 -6.27 -1.14
N GLU A 176 -21.66 -7.39 -1.67
CA GLU A 176 -22.43 -8.64 -1.78
C GLU A 176 -22.44 -9.40 -0.46
N VAL A 177 -23.54 -10.09 -0.15
CA VAL A 177 -23.63 -11.01 0.99
C VAL A 177 -23.23 -12.41 0.51
N ILE A 178 -22.12 -12.91 1.02
CA ILE A 178 -21.49 -14.16 0.60
C ILE A 178 -21.76 -15.25 1.63
N ALA A 179 -22.31 -16.39 1.22
CA ALA A 179 -22.40 -17.60 2.04
C ALA A 179 -21.08 -18.38 1.92
N LEU A 180 -20.20 -18.25 2.92
CA LEU A 180 -18.84 -18.77 2.86
C LEU A 180 -18.77 -20.30 2.80
N ASP A 181 -19.67 -20.99 3.47
CA ASP A 181 -19.76 -22.45 3.45
C ASP A 181 -20.07 -22.98 2.05
N ALA A 182 -20.96 -22.32 1.32
CA ALA A 182 -21.31 -22.69 -0.06
C ALA A 182 -20.17 -22.34 -1.04
N LEU A 183 -19.56 -21.17 -0.90
CA LEU A 183 -18.42 -20.75 -1.72
C LEU A 183 -17.22 -21.69 -1.53
N ILE A 184 -16.91 -22.08 -0.30
CA ILE A 184 -15.81 -23.02 -0.01
C ILE A 184 -16.09 -24.40 -0.63
N GLU A 185 -17.34 -24.88 -0.57
CA GLU A 185 -17.77 -26.15 -1.20
C GLU A 185 -17.56 -26.09 -2.72
N GLU A 186 -17.93 -24.98 -3.37
CA GLU A 186 -17.68 -24.77 -4.82
C GLU A 186 -16.20 -24.84 -5.14
N VAL A 187 -15.34 -24.13 -4.39
CA VAL A 187 -13.89 -24.16 -4.59
C VAL A 187 -13.31 -25.57 -4.43
N LEU A 188 -13.74 -26.32 -3.41
CA LEU A 188 -13.26 -27.69 -3.19
C LEU A 188 -13.70 -28.62 -4.31
N THR A 189 -14.91 -28.45 -4.82
CA THR A 189 -15.44 -29.20 -5.97
C THR A 189 -14.62 -28.96 -7.23
N ASP A 190 -14.29 -27.70 -7.53
CA ASP A 190 -13.48 -27.32 -8.70
C ASP A 190 -12.05 -27.86 -8.63
N LEU A 191 -11.51 -28.03 -7.42
CA LEU A 191 -10.17 -28.51 -7.18
C LEU A 191 -10.07 -30.03 -6.95
N GLU A 192 -11.20 -30.76 -6.89
CA GLU A 192 -11.25 -32.21 -6.64
C GLU A 192 -10.40 -33.00 -7.64
N SER A 193 -10.47 -32.66 -8.93
CA SER A 193 -9.70 -33.33 -9.97
C SER A 193 -8.18 -33.12 -9.81
N LEU A 194 -7.77 -31.96 -9.31
CA LEU A 194 -6.36 -31.65 -9.05
C LEU A 194 -5.86 -32.42 -7.81
N ALA A 195 -6.68 -32.48 -6.75
CA ALA A 195 -6.38 -33.23 -5.53
C ALA A 195 -6.27 -34.75 -5.80
N ALA A 196 -7.18 -35.29 -6.60
CA ALA A 196 -7.21 -36.71 -6.97
C ALA A 196 -5.92 -37.18 -7.68
N ARG A 197 -5.27 -36.33 -8.52
CA ARG A 197 -4.00 -36.64 -9.19
C ARG A 197 -2.85 -36.92 -8.22
N LYS A 198 -2.92 -36.41 -7.00
CA LYS A 198 -1.92 -36.61 -5.93
C LYS A 198 -2.44 -37.41 -4.74
N ASN A 199 -3.61 -38.05 -4.89
CA ASN A 199 -4.30 -38.76 -3.80
C ASN A 199 -4.52 -37.90 -2.55
N ILE A 200 -4.74 -36.58 -2.70
CA ILE A 200 -4.93 -35.65 -1.59
C ILE A 200 -6.39 -35.65 -1.17
N ARG A 201 -6.62 -35.78 0.13
CA ARG A 201 -7.95 -35.70 0.72
C ARG A 201 -8.33 -34.27 0.99
N LEU A 202 -9.42 -33.78 0.41
CA LEU A 202 -10.03 -32.50 0.74
C LEU A 202 -11.04 -32.67 1.86
N VAL A 203 -10.98 -31.87 2.89
CA VAL A 203 -11.88 -31.89 4.06
C VAL A 203 -12.44 -30.50 4.28
N ARG A 204 -13.77 -30.40 4.42
CA ARG A 204 -14.47 -29.18 4.74
C ARG A 204 -15.03 -29.26 6.17
N GLU A 205 -14.69 -28.27 7.00
CA GLU A 205 -15.17 -28.12 8.37
C GLU A 205 -15.71 -26.70 8.56
N CYS A 206 -16.76 -26.33 7.80
CA CYS A 206 -17.30 -24.99 7.76
C CYS A 206 -18.66 -24.93 8.47
N GLU A 207 -18.81 -23.92 9.32
CA GLU A 207 -20.09 -23.48 9.84
C GLU A 207 -20.81 -22.60 8.79
N PRO A 208 -22.14 -22.50 8.81
CA PRO A 208 -22.87 -21.59 7.92
C PRO A 208 -22.64 -20.13 8.37
N VAL A 209 -21.69 -19.48 7.73
CA VAL A 209 -21.29 -18.10 8.04
C VAL A 209 -21.43 -17.24 6.79
N THR A 210 -21.89 -15.99 6.97
CA THR A 210 -22.02 -15.02 5.88
C THR A 210 -21.11 -13.82 6.14
N MET A 211 -20.49 -13.28 5.08
CA MET A 211 -19.75 -12.02 5.13
C MET A 211 -20.22 -11.06 4.04
N THR A 212 -19.95 -9.77 4.24
CA THR A 212 -20.10 -8.77 3.18
C THR A 212 -18.78 -8.58 2.48
N GLY A 213 -18.76 -8.70 1.15
CA GLY A 213 -17.53 -8.61 0.38
C GLY A 213 -17.77 -8.75 -1.12
N SER A 214 -16.73 -9.12 -1.86
CA SER A 214 -16.83 -9.51 -3.26
C SER A 214 -16.75 -11.03 -3.39
N ASP A 215 -17.81 -11.68 -3.88
CA ASP A 215 -17.88 -13.11 -4.09
C ASP A 215 -16.71 -13.62 -4.94
N ILE A 216 -16.44 -12.97 -6.07
CA ILE A 216 -15.34 -13.30 -6.98
C ILE A 216 -13.97 -13.24 -6.29
N LEU A 217 -13.74 -12.22 -5.45
CA LEU A 217 -12.44 -12.06 -4.79
C LEU A 217 -12.26 -13.09 -3.67
N ILE A 218 -13.28 -13.34 -2.87
CA ILE A 218 -13.22 -14.37 -1.80
C ILE A 218 -13.07 -15.76 -2.41
N TYR A 219 -13.79 -16.07 -3.50
CA TYR A 219 -13.59 -17.30 -4.25
C TYR A 219 -12.12 -17.45 -4.68
N ARG A 220 -11.52 -16.42 -5.28
CA ARG A 220 -10.11 -16.43 -5.71
C ARG A 220 -9.13 -16.60 -4.55
N LEU A 221 -9.41 -15.99 -3.40
CA LEU A 221 -8.62 -16.13 -2.19
C LEU A 221 -8.57 -17.60 -1.75
N VAL A 222 -9.74 -18.21 -1.55
CA VAL A 222 -9.84 -19.60 -1.12
C VAL A 222 -9.24 -20.55 -2.17
N TYR A 223 -9.56 -20.34 -3.44
CA TYR A 223 -9.01 -21.12 -4.57
C TYR A 223 -7.48 -21.12 -4.58
N ASN A 224 -6.84 -19.93 -4.49
CA ASN A 224 -5.36 -19.85 -4.49
C ASN A 224 -4.72 -20.55 -3.29
N LEU A 225 -5.33 -20.44 -2.10
CA LEU A 225 -4.81 -21.11 -0.90
C LEU A 225 -4.94 -22.62 -1.01
N VAL A 226 -6.10 -23.12 -1.40
CA VAL A 226 -6.36 -24.57 -1.55
C VAL A 226 -5.52 -25.15 -2.71
N GLU A 227 -5.43 -24.45 -3.84
CA GLU A 227 -4.57 -24.87 -4.96
C GLU A 227 -3.10 -24.99 -4.53
N ASN A 228 -2.58 -24.03 -3.76
CA ASN A 228 -1.23 -24.09 -3.19
C ASN A 228 -1.09 -25.24 -2.20
N ALA A 229 -2.05 -25.44 -1.30
CA ALA A 229 -2.07 -26.54 -0.35
C ALA A 229 -2.04 -27.91 -1.04
N ILE A 230 -2.68 -28.07 -2.21
CA ILE A 230 -2.61 -29.28 -3.03
C ILE A 230 -1.26 -29.40 -3.74
N LYS A 231 -0.78 -28.32 -4.38
CA LYS A 231 0.47 -28.33 -5.17
C LYS A 231 1.70 -28.70 -4.36
N TYR A 232 1.79 -28.14 -3.14
CA TYR A 232 2.94 -28.30 -2.25
C TYR A 232 2.77 -29.38 -1.19
N ASN A 233 1.66 -30.13 -1.25
CA ASN A 233 1.42 -31.28 -0.37
C ASN A 233 2.33 -32.47 -0.69
N ILE A 234 2.37 -33.39 0.26
CA ILE A 234 2.88 -34.75 0.04
C ILE A 234 1.81 -35.63 -0.63
N ASP A 235 2.25 -36.68 -1.34
CA ASP A 235 1.33 -37.62 -1.92
C ASP A 235 0.54 -38.40 -0.84
N GLY A 236 -0.76 -38.51 -1.02
CA GLY A 236 -1.64 -39.08 0.01
C GLY A 236 -1.92 -38.16 1.21
N GLY A 237 -1.57 -36.88 1.12
CA GLY A 237 -1.78 -35.89 2.17
C GLY A 237 -3.24 -35.42 2.29
N GLN A 238 -3.46 -34.40 3.12
CA GLN A 238 -4.76 -33.79 3.38
C GLN A 238 -4.70 -32.27 3.28
N VAL A 239 -5.78 -31.68 2.81
CA VAL A 239 -6.06 -30.24 2.92
C VAL A 239 -7.38 -30.08 3.63
N THR A 240 -7.40 -29.29 4.71
CA THR A 240 -8.60 -29.00 5.50
C THR A 240 -8.90 -27.51 5.39
N VAL A 241 -10.14 -27.18 5.05
CA VAL A 241 -10.63 -25.80 5.06
C VAL A 241 -11.67 -25.68 6.18
N THR A 242 -11.42 -24.76 7.11
CA THR A 242 -12.36 -24.44 8.19
C THR A 242 -12.85 -23.01 8.01
N CYS A 243 -14.16 -22.80 8.32
CA CYS A 243 -14.76 -21.48 8.36
C CYS A 243 -15.69 -21.38 9.55
N ARG A 244 -15.53 -20.35 10.38
CA ARG A 244 -16.35 -20.12 11.56
C ARG A 244 -16.40 -18.65 11.94
N GLU A 245 -17.45 -18.24 12.63
CA GLU A 245 -17.50 -16.96 13.31
C GLU A 245 -17.06 -17.14 14.77
N TRP A 246 -16.09 -16.32 15.20
CA TRP A 246 -15.65 -16.28 16.59
C TRP A 246 -15.31 -14.85 16.99
N ASP A 247 -15.81 -14.42 18.15
CA ASP A 247 -15.63 -13.07 18.69
C ASP A 247 -16.03 -11.94 17.70
N LYS A 248 -17.10 -12.17 16.93
CA LYS A 248 -17.62 -11.28 15.86
C LYS A 248 -16.71 -11.13 14.63
N HIS A 249 -15.67 -11.91 14.53
CA HIS A 249 -14.80 -11.99 13.38
C HIS A 249 -15.00 -13.30 12.65
N ILE A 250 -14.82 -13.27 11.35
CA ILE A 250 -14.92 -14.45 10.50
C ILE A 250 -13.52 -14.99 10.32
N HIS A 251 -13.35 -16.26 10.70
CA HIS A 251 -12.08 -16.97 10.58
C HIS A 251 -12.18 -18.02 9.49
N ILE A 252 -11.29 -17.90 8.49
CA ILE A 252 -11.09 -18.91 7.46
C ILE A 252 -9.68 -19.48 7.65
N MET A 253 -9.56 -20.79 7.77
CA MET A 253 -8.26 -21.45 7.87
C MET A 253 -8.11 -22.51 6.78
N VAL A 254 -6.99 -22.48 6.05
CA VAL A 254 -6.59 -23.53 5.12
C VAL A 254 -5.34 -24.21 5.68
N SER A 255 -5.48 -25.48 6.05
CA SER A 255 -4.43 -26.30 6.64
C SER A 255 -4.01 -27.42 5.68
N ASP A 256 -2.71 -27.61 5.48
CA ASP A 256 -2.15 -28.69 4.67
C ASP A 256 -1.22 -29.61 5.50
N THR A 257 -0.99 -30.81 4.99
CA THR A 257 -0.01 -31.77 5.53
C THR A 257 1.28 -31.81 4.70
N GLY A 258 1.55 -30.75 3.97
CA GLY A 258 2.67 -30.66 3.04
C GLY A 258 4.03 -30.44 3.70
N LYS A 259 4.95 -29.82 2.96
CA LYS A 259 6.35 -29.64 3.40
C LYS A 259 6.55 -28.46 4.34
N GLY A 260 5.50 -27.68 4.60
CA GLY A 260 5.60 -26.47 5.39
C GLY A 260 6.40 -25.34 4.72
N ILE A 261 6.35 -24.17 5.36
CA ILE A 261 7.10 -22.97 4.95
C ILE A 261 8.07 -22.61 6.06
N PRO A 262 9.39 -22.51 5.79
CA PRO A 262 10.39 -22.07 6.75
C PRO A 262 9.99 -20.71 7.36
N GLU A 263 10.20 -20.55 8.66
CA GLU A 263 9.76 -19.37 9.40
C GLU A 263 10.34 -18.07 8.84
N GLU A 264 11.61 -18.10 8.46
CA GLU A 264 12.34 -16.96 7.87
C GLU A 264 11.80 -16.51 6.51
N LEU A 265 11.01 -17.34 5.83
CA LEU A 265 10.43 -17.05 4.51
C LEU A 265 8.96 -16.64 4.57
N ARG A 266 8.27 -16.85 5.71
CA ARG A 266 6.82 -16.61 5.83
C ARG A 266 6.40 -15.17 5.55
N SER A 267 7.21 -14.19 5.92
CA SER A 267 6.95 -12.79 5.60
C SER A 267 7.10 -12.47 4.11
N ARG A 268 7.94 -13.22 3.41
CA ARG A 268 8.31 -12.96 2.02
C ARG A 268 7.44 -13.66 1.00
N ILE A 269 6.72 -14.72 1.37
CA ILE A 269 5.91 -15.49 0.41
C ILE A 269 4.74 -14.70 -0.19
N PHE A 270 4.40 -13.56 0.39
CA PHE A 270 3.42 -12.62 -0.12
C PHE A 270 4.01 -11.59 -1.08
N GLU A 271 5.36 -11.53 -1.21
CA GLU A 271 6.01 -10.68 -2.21
C GLU A 271 5.67 -11.20 -3.61
N PRO A 272 5.23 -10.33 -4.55
CA PRO A 272 4.97 -10.74 -5.92
C PRO A 272 6.19 -11.42 -6.57
N PHE A 273 5.97 -12.55 -7.26
CA PHE A 273 7.00 -13.38 -7.91
C PHE A 273 7.97 -14.08 -6.96
N PHE A 274 7.79 -13.98 -5.66
CA PHE A 274 8.60 -14.70 -4.70
C PHE A 274 8.29 -16.20 -4.73
N ARG A 275 9.31 -17.03 -4.54
CA ARG A 275 9.23 -18.50 -4.55
C ARG A 275 10.27 -19.05 -3.61
N VAL A 276 9.88 -19.99 -2.74
CA VAL A 276 10.77 -20.67 -1.81
C VAL A 276 11.82 -21.51 -2.57
N ASP A 277 11.39 -22.19 -3.64
CA ASP A 277 12.27 -22.98 -4.52
C ASP A 277 11.96 -22.66 -5.98
N LYS A 278 12.90 -21.99 -6.65
CA LYS A 278 12.73 -21.54 -8.04
C LYS A 278 12.71 -22.68 -9.07
N SER A 279 13.42 -23.79 -8.81
CA SER A 279 13.51 -24.91 -9.74
C SER A 279 12.23 -25.74 -9.72
N ARG A 280 11.83 -26.21 -8.56
CA ARG A 280 10.67 -27.08 -8.36
C ARG A 280 9.34 -26.37 -8.64
N SER A 281 9.25 -25.07 -8.30
CA SER A 281 8.05 -24.29 -8.58
C SER A 281 7.84 -24.05 -10.07
N ARG A 282 8.89 -24.10 -10.92
CA ARG A 282 8.74 -24.04 -12.39
C ARG A 282 8.07 -25.29 -12.93
N GLU A 283 8.45 -26.46 -12.45
CA GLU A 283 7.84 -27.75 -12.83
C GLU A 283 6.35 -27.81 -12.43
N LEU A 284 6.00 -27.22 -11.29
CA LEU A 284 4.61 -27.12 -10.80
C LEU A 284 3.80 -25.96 -11.40
N GLY A 285 4.37 -25.22 -12.37
CA GLY A 285 3.69 -24.12 -13.08
C GLY A 285 3.40 -22.88 -12.22
N GLY A 286 4.00 -22.78 -11.03
CA GLY A 286 3.79 -21.64 -10.14
C GLY A 286 4.50 -20.36 -10.63
N ILE A 287 3.81 -19.23 -10.66
CA ILE A 287 4.32 -17.92 -11.10
C ILE A 287 4.80 -17.07 -9.91
N GLY A 288 4.34 -17.39 -8.69
CA GLY A 288 4.63 -16.62 -7.47
C GLY A 288 3.73 -15.37 -7.31
N LEU A 289 2.57 -15.36 -7.97
CA LEU A 289 1.60 -14.26 -7.85
C LEU A 289 0.38 -14.63 -7.00
N GLY A 290 0.08 -15.93 -6.82
CA GLY A 290 -1.15 -16.35 -6.14
C GLY A 290 -1.24 -15.90 -4.69
N LEU A 291 -0.17 -16.02 -3.89
CA LEU A 291 -0.16 -15.56 -2.49
C LEU A 291 -0.09 -14.04 -2.38
N ALA A 292 0.55 -13.35 -3.33
CA ALA A 292 0.51 -11.90 -3.40
C ALA A 292 -0.93 -11.40 -3.65
N LEU A 293 -1.67 -12.07 -4.57
CA LEU A 293 -3.09 -11.80 -4.82
C LEU A 293 -3.94 -12.06 -3.55
N VAL A 294 -3.70 -13.17 -2.84
CA VAL A 294 -4.38 -13.48 -1.57
C VAL A 294 -4.20 -12.35 -0.57
N ASN A 295 -2.96 -11.91 -0.36
CA ASN A 295 -2.66 -10.82 0.58
C ASN A 295 -3.37 -9.50 0.21
N GLU A 296 -3.42 -9.16 -1.08
CA GLU A 296 -4.12 -7.97 -1.56
C GLU A 296 -5.64 -8.10 -1.39
N ILE A 297 -6.23 -9.29 -1.63
CA ILE A 297 -7.66 -9.53 -1.41
C ILE A 297 -8.00 -9.38 0.08
N VAL A 298 -7.20 -9.93 0.99
CA VAL A 298 -7.38 -9.76 2.43
C VAL A 298 -7.31 -8.29 2.81
N ARG A 299 -6.32 -7.56 2.30
CA ARG A 299 -6.12 -6.14 2.56
C ARG A 299 -7.30 -5.26 2.09
N VAL A 300 -7.86 -5.52 0.91
CA VAL A 300 -9.00 -4.71 0.40
C VAL A 300 -10.32 -5.03 1.09
N HIS A 301 -10.41 -6.17 1.81
CA HIS A 301 -11.51 -6.52 2.71
C HIS A 301 -11.22 -6.19 4.18
N GLU A 302 -10.16 -5.40 4.46
CA GLU A 302 -9.77 -4.94 5.79
C GLU A 302 -9.45 -6.07 6.79
N GLY A 303 -9.12 -7.26 6.27
CA GLY A 303 -8.78 -8.45 7.05
C GLY A 303 -7.29 -8.56 7.37
N SER A 304 -6.95 -9.64 8.07
CA SER A 304 -5.58 -10.04 8.38
C SER A 304 -5.31 -11.48 7.92
N ILE A 305 -4.03 -11.80 7.62
CA ILE A 305 -3.59 -13.15 7.28
C ILE A 305 -2.34 -13.51 8.08
N GLU A 306 -2.35 -14.65 8.73
CA GLU A 306 -1.21 -15.22 9.45
C GLU A 306 -0.84 -16.59 8.90
N ILE A 307 0.45 -16.96 9.05
CA ILE A 307 0.99 -18.24 8.61
C ILE A 307 1.67 -18.93 9.77
N LYS A 308 1.24 -20.17 10.03
CA LYS A 308 1.79 -21.01 11.10
C LYS A 308 2.24 -22.35 10.53
N GLY A 309 3.27 -22.91 11.14
CA GLY A 309 3.59 -24.33 10.92
C GLY A 309 2.66 -25.17 11.79
N ASN A 310 2.12 -26.26 11.26
CA ASN A 310 1.27 -27.16 12.01
C ASN A 310 2.00 -28.40 12.53
N ARG A 311 1.32 -29.19 13.37
CA ARG A 311 1.92 -30.39 13.98
C ARG A 311 2.21 -31.53 12.98
N ALA A 312 1.59 -31.51 11.81
CA ALA A 312 1.83 -32.47 10.76
C ALA A 312 3.06 -32.13 9.88
N GLY A 313 3.71 -31.00 10.15
CA GLY A 313 4.85 -30.48 9.38
C GLY A 313 4.45 -29.61 8.20
N GLY A 314 3.15 -29.43 7.95
CA GLY A 314 2.59 -28.57 6.90
C GLY A 314 2.40 -27.12 7.32
N THR A 315 1.51 -26.42 6.62
CA THR A 315 1.23 -25.00 6.81
C THR A 315 -0.24 -24.76 7.13
N ASP A 316 -0.49 -23.84 8.04
CA ASP A 316 -1.80 -23.26 8.32
C ASP A 316 -1.79 -21.80 7.86
N PHE A 317 -2.71 -21.44 6.96
CA PHE A 317 -3.03 -20.07 6.60
C PHE A 317 -4.31 -19.68 7.35
N GLU A 318 -4.20 -18.74 8.27
CA GLU A 318 -5.32 -18.21 9.06
C GLU A 318 -5.68 -16.81 8.56
N ILE A 319 -6.92 -16.60 8.16
CA ILE A 319 -7.47 -15.33 7.69
C ILE A 319 -8.57 -14.90 8.63
N GLU A 320 -8.57 -13.63 8.99
CA GLU A 320 -9.58 -12.97 9.83
C GLU A 320 -10.17 -11.76 9.10
N PHE A 321 -11.52 -11.69 9.07
CA PHE A 321 -12.29 -10.58 8.52
C PHE A 321 -13.24 -9.96 9.54
#